data_8849c92850c54673180be7aa43927d6b
#
_entry.id   8849c92850c54673180be7aa43927d6b
#
_cell.length_a   1.000
_cell.length_b   1.000
_cell.length_c   1.000
_cell.angle_alpha   90.00
_cell.angle_beta   90.00
_cell.angle_gamma   90.00
#
_symmetry.space_group_name_H-M   'P 1'
#
loop_
_entity.id
_entity.type
_entity.pdbx_description
1 polymer ?
#
loop_
_entity_poly.entity_id
_entity_poly.type
_entity_poly.pdbx_seq_one_letter_code
_entity_poly.pdbx_strand_id
1 'polypeptide(L)'
;GISNIEYVQGDILNVDQLNKRFDIIESAGVLHHMDEPLLGWEKLVKILNTGGLMKIGLYSEIARRNIVEMREYIDKKKYGPTEDSIRLFRKDVTDSININKSNISEILKFKDFYSLNGCRDLLFNIKEHRFTIPQIEESLEMLNLNFLGFEMSKTWVKNRFKEINPQKDSLFSLSLWNDFEMKNPTTFTGMYQFWVQKI
;
A
#
# COMPACT_ATOMS: atom_id res chain seq x y z
N GLY A 1 7.91 22.21 25.04
CA GLY A 1 7.45 20.93 24.50
C GLY A 1 6.22 21.14 23.62
N ILE A 2 5.96 20.21 22.72
CA ILE A 2 4.75 20.20 21.87
C ILE A 2 3.57 19.81 22.77
N SER A 3 2.57 20.68 22.90
CA SER A 3 1.41 20.49 23.81
C SER A 3 0.11 20.13 23.09
N ASN A 4 0.12 20.08 21.75
CA ASN A 4 -1.05 19.86 20.90
C ASN A 4 -1.08 18.44 20.26
N ILE A 5 -0.29 17.50 20.79
CA ILE A 5 -0.27 16.11 20.35
C ILE A 5 -0.70 15.22 21.52
N GLU A 6 -1.67 14.35 21.27
CA GLU A 6 -2.10 13.30 22.19
C GLU A 6 -1.77 11.94 21.58
N TYR A 7 -1.11 11.07 22.33
CA TYR A 7 -0.80 9.71 21.93
C TYR A 7 -1.72 8.73 22.65
N VAL A 8 -2.37 7.86 21.90
CA VAL A 8 -3.25 6.82 22.44
C VAL A 8 -2.79 5.47 21.92
N GLN A 9 -2.54 4.52 22.81
CA GLN A 9 -2.32 3.13 22.45
C GLN A 9 -3.68 2.43 22.40
N GLY A 10 -3.99 1.80 21.26
CA GLY A 10 -5.27 1.11 21.09
C GLY A 10 -5.31 0.30 19.79
N ASP A 11 -6.37 -0.48 19.66
CA ASP A 11 -6.71 -1.20 18.44
C ASP A 11 -7.64 -0.34 17.57
N ILE A 12 -7.39 -0.31 16.27
CA ILE A 12 -8.23 0.40 15.28
C ILE A 12 -9.69 -0.07 15.34
N LEU A 13 -9.93 -1.34 15.63
CA LEU A 13 -11.28 -1.90 15.75
C LEU A 13 -12.07 -1.31 16.91
N ASN A 14 -11.40 -0.69 17.86
CA ASN A 14 -11.98 -0.05 19.05
C ASN A 14 -11.86 1.48 19.04
N VAL A 15 -11.52 2.08 17.91
CA VAL A 15 -11.26 3.52 17.78
C VAL A 15 -12.48 4.39 18.13
N ASP A 16 -13.69 3.86 18.00
CA ASP A 16 -14.95 4.48 18.40
C ASP A 16 -15.04 4.75 19.92
N GLN A 17 -14.31 4.00 20.76
CA GLN A 17 -14.21 4.22 22.20
C GLN A 17 -13.51 5.53 22.57
N LEU A 18 -12.80 6.17 21.64
CA LEU A 18 -12.22 7.50 21.85
C LEU A 18 -13.28 8.58 22.08
N ASN A 19 -14.54 8.34 21.69
CA ASN A 19 -15.64 9.31 21.75
C ASN A 19 -15.26 10.69 21.14
N LYS A 20 -14.40 10.68 20.14
CA LYS A 20 -13.93 11.84 19.39
C LYS A 20 -14.30 11.69 17.92
N ARG A 21 -14.44 12.81 17.22
CA ARG A 21 -14.55 12.87 15.77
C ARG A 21 -13.44 13.72 15.21
N PHE A 22 -13.09 13.44 13.95
CA PHE A 22 -11.94 14.07 13.30
C PHE A 22 -12.36 14.62 11.93
N ASP A 23 -11.76 15.73 11.54
CA ASP A 23 -11.95 16.33 10.23
C ASP A 23 -10.98 15.75 9.21
N ILE A 24 -9.81 15.23 9.67
CA ILE A 24 -8.81 14.57 8.85
C ILE A 24 -8.35 13.30 9.55
N ILE A 25 -8.31 12.19 8.82
CA ILE A 25 -7.73 10.92 9.27
C ILE A 25 -6.69 10.46 8.23
N GLU A 26 -5.50 10.07 8.68
CA GLU A 26 -4.50 9.44 7.85
C GLU A 26 -4.25 7.99 8.31
N SER A 27 -4.38 7.03 7.40
CA SER A 27 -4.10 5.62 7.61
C SER A 27 -3.28 5.07 6.44
N ALA A 28 -1.97 5.26 6.52
CA ALA A 28 -1.03 4.78 5.52
C ALA A 28 -0.17 3.66 6.08
N GLY A 29 -0.16 2.50 5.42
CA GLY A 29 0.65 1.35 5.86
C GLY A 29 0.05 0.56 7.03
N VAL A 30 -1.26 0.64 7.29
CA VAL A 30 -1.92 0.01 8.44
C VAL A 30 -2.98 -1.00 8.02
N LEU A 31 -4.01 -0.55 7.31
CA LEU A 31 -5.20 -1.36 7.01
C LEU A 31 -4.86 -2.69 6.32
N HIS A 32 -3.92 -2.68 5.40
CA HIS A 32 -3.55 -3.89 4.65
C HIS A 32 -2.80 -4.94 5.47
N HIS A 33 -2.48 -4.68 6.73
CA HIS A 33 -1.94 -5.66 7.68
C HIS A 33 -2.97 -6.22 8.66
N MET A 34 -4.20 -5.69 8.64
CA MET A 34 -5.29 -6.19 9.48
C MET A 34 -5.84 -7.51 8.92
N ASP A 35 -6.48 -8.32 9.77
CA ASP A 35 -7.17 -9.52 9.32
C ASP A 35 -8.34 -9.18 8.38
N GLU A 36 -9.08 -8.12 8.71
CA GLU A 36 -10.21 -7.59 7.94
C GLU A 36 -10.00 -6.09 7.64
N PRO A 37 -9.28 -5.74 6.56
CA PRO A 37 -8.93 -4.34 6.24
C PRO A 37 -10.16 -3.43 6.11
N LEU A 38 -11.23 -3.93 5.50
CA LEU A 38 -12.44 -3.15 5.27
C LEU A 38 -13.16 -2.81 6.58
N LEU A 39 -13.17 -3.73 7.55
CA LEU A 39 -13.72 -3.48 8.87
C LEU A 39 -12.95 -2.37 9.60
N GLY A 40 -11.61 -2.41 9.55
CA GLY A 40 -10.78 -1.34 10.10
C GLY A 40 -11.05 0.01 9.42
N TRP A 41 -11.21 0.00 8.10
CA TRP A 41 -11.54 1.21 7.34
C TRP A 41 -12.91 1.77 7.73
N GLU A 42 -13.93 0.90 7.85
CA GLU A 42 -15.27 1.27 8.33
C GLU A 42 -15.22 1.95 9.71
N LYS A 43 -14.42 1.41 10.64
CA LYS A 43 -14.24 2.00 11.98
C LYS A 43 -13.66 3.41 11.93
N LEU A 44 -12.67 3.64 11.06
CA LEU A 44 -12.11 4.97 10.84
C LEU A 44 -13.14 5.94 10.22
N VAL A 45 -13.93 5.48 9.25
CA VAL A 45 -14.99 6.29 8.63
C VAL A 45 -16.06 6.68 9.65
N LYS A 46 -16.37 5.82 10.64
CA LYS A 46 -17.35 6.13 11.69
C LYS A 46 -16.96 7.33 12.54
N ILE A 47 -15.66 7.52 12.81
CA ILE A 47 -15.15 8.65 13.60
C ILE A 47 -14.75 9.86 12.75
N LEU A 48 -14.80 9.76 11.42
CA LEU A 48 -14.62 10.90 10.53
C LEU A 48 -15.89 11.74 10.46
N ASN A 49 -15.77 13.07 10.52
CA ASN A 49 -16.88 13.99 10.31
C ASN A 49 -17.43 13.92 8.89
N THR A 50 -18.71 14.20 8.68
CA THR A 50 -19.28 14.42 7.35
C THR A 50 -18.54 15.58 6.66
N GLY A 51 -18.15 15.40 5.40
CA GLY A 51 -17.28 16.35 4.68
C GLY A 51 -15.79 16.23 5.06
N GLY A 52 -15.44 15.43 6.07
CA GLY A 52 -14.06 15.19 6.50
C GLY A 52 -13.24 14.44 5.44
N LEU A 53 -11.94 14.60 5.53
CA LEU A 53 -10.98 14.04 4.58
C LEU A 53 -10.24 12.84 5.18
N MET A 54 -9.99 11.84 4.36
CA MET A 54 -9.16 10.69 4.77
C MET A 54 -8.08 10.42 3.74
N LYS A 55 -6.84 10.23 4.21
CA LYS A 55 -5.73 9.74 3.41
C LYS A 55 -5.52 8.26 3.70
N ILE A 56 -5.55 7.45 2.66
CA ILE A 56 -5.40 5.98 2.75
C ILE A 56 -4.16 5.55 1.99
N GLY A 57 -3.42 4.61 2.59
CA GLY A 57 -2.31 3.92 1.95
C GLY A 57 -2.53 2.41 1.93
N LEU A 58 -2.61 1.80 0.71
CA LEU A 58 -2.81 0.37 0.49
C LEU A 58 -1.79 -0.19 -0.49
N TYR A 59 -1.42 -1.46 -0.36
CA TYR A 59 -0.54 -2.10 -1.32
C TYR A 59 -1.25 -2.49 -2.61
N SER A 60 -0.61 -2.21 -3.75
CA SER A 60 -1.09 -2.60 -5.08
C SER A 60 -0.80 -4.08 -5.34
N GLU A 61 -1.82 -4.83 -5.77
CA GLU A 61 -1.68 -6.21 -6.25
C GLU A 61 -0.73 -6.28 -7.45
N ILE A 62 -0.86 -5.33 -8.38
CA ILE A 62 -0.08 -5.30 -9.63
C ILE A 62 1.38 -4.95 -9.37
N ALA A 63 1.62 -3.89 -8.58
CA ALA A 63 2.97 -3.40 -8.33
C ALA A 63 3.80 -4.31 -7.41
N ARG A 64 3.14 -5.19 -6.63
CA ARG A 64 3.81 -6.10 -5.69
C ARG A 64 3.99 -7.52 -6.24
N ARG A 65 3.72 -7.79 -7.51
CA ARG A 65 3.88 -9.12 -8.12
C ARG A 65 5.27 -9.70 -7.90
N ASN A 66 6.32 -8.89 -8.07
CA ASN A 66 7.70 -9.34 -7.86
C ASN A 66 7.99 -9.74 -6.41
N ILE A 67 7.32 -9.11 -5.45
CA ILE A 67 7.42 -9.44 -4.01
C ILE A 67 6.71 -10.76 -3.74
N VAL A 68 5.54 -10.99 -4.31
CA VAL A 68 4.80 -12.26 -4.20
C VAL A 68 5.63 -13.41 -4.75
N GLU A 69 6.16 -13.27 -5.96
CA GLU A 69 7.02 -14.28 -6.59
C GLU A 69 8.28 -14.56 -5.75
N MET A 70 8.86 -13.55 -5.12
CA MET A 70 10.00 -13.73 -4.23
C MET A 70 9.62 -14.45 -2.93
N ARG A 71 8.43 -14.20 -2.37
CA ARG A 71 7.89 -14.94 -1.23
C ARG A 71 7.67 -16.42 -1.57
N GLU A 72 7.12 -16.72 -2.75
CA GLU A 72 7.00 -18.10 -3.23
C GLU A 72 8.37 -18.77 -3.39
N TYR A 73 9.38 -18.04 -3.85
CA TYR A 73 10.76 -18.53 -3.91
C TYR A 73 11.32 -18.83 -2.52
N ILE A 74 11.09 -17.96 -1.54
CA ILE A 74 11.48 -18.14 -0.14
C ILE A 74 10.84 -19.42 0.43
N ASP A 75 9.54 -19.60 0.24
CA ASP A 75 8.80 -20.75 0.73
C ASP A 75 9.29 -22.05 0.07
N LYS A 76 9.48 -22.04 -1.25
CA LYS A 76 10.01 -23.18 -2.01
C LYS A 76 11.41 -23.59 -1.54
N LYS A 77 12.24 -22.63 -1.18
CA LYS A 77 13.62 -22.83 -0.70
C LYS A 77 13.69 -23.06 0.81
N LYS A 78 12.54 -22.90 1.52
CA LYS A 78 12.41 -23.07 2.96
C LYS A 78 13.30 -22.12 3.79
N TYR A 79 13.49 -20.88 3.32
CA TYR A 79 14.10 -19.84 4.14
C TYR A 79 13.12 -19.41 5.23
N GLY A 80 13.59 -19.35 6.48
CA GLY A 80 12.79 -18.88 7.62
C GLY A 80 13.01 -17.40 7.95
N PRO A 81 12.22 -16.83 8.87
CA PRO A 81 12.33 -15.42 9.27
C PRO A 81 13.46 -15.14 10.28
N THR A 82 14.36 -16.10 10.55
CA THR A 82 15.52 -15.91 11.43
C THR A 82 16.59 -15.08 10.73
N GLU A 83 17.41 -14.37 11.52
CA GLU A 83 18.47 -13.51 10.96
C GLU A 83 19.43 -14.27 10.04
N ASP A 84 19.87 -15.45 10.46
CA ASP A 84 20.81 -16.27 9.69
C ASP A 84 20.20 -16.74 8.37
N SER A 85 18.93 -17.14 8.39
CA SER A 85 18.21 -17.53 7.17
C SER A 85 17.99 -16.36 6.22
N ILE A 86 17.69 -15.18 6.75
CA ILE A 86 17.56 -13.96 5.93
C ILE A 86 18.93 -13.57 5.33
N ARG A 87 20.03 -13.67 6.09
CA ARG A 87 21.39 -13.44 5.58
C ARG A 87 21.74 -14.42 4.45
N LEU A 88 21.43 -15.70 4.64
CA LEU A 88 21.66 -16.72 3.62
C LEU A 88 20.83 -16.45 2.37
N PHE A 89 19.53 -16.19 2.51
CA PHE A 89 18.64 -15.82 1.42
C PHE A 89 19.19 -14.61 0.63
N ARG A 90 19.56 -13.53 1.31
CA ARG A 90 20.11 -12.33 0.66
C ARG A 90 21.40 -12.63 -0.10
N LYS A 91 22.28 -13.45 0.46
CA LYS A 91 23.50 -13.91 -0.20
C LYS A 91 23.18 -14.68 -1.47
N ASP A 92 22.30 -15.68 -1.38
CA ASP A 92 21.92 -16.52 -2.50
C ASP A 92 21.25 -15.71 -3.62
N VAL A 93 20.39 -14.74 -3.28
CA VAL A 93 19.78 -13.81 -4.24
C VAL A 93 20.85 -12.95 -4.92
N THR A 94 21.80 -12.42 -4.15
CA THR A 94 22.87 -11.57 -4.69
C THR A 94 23.82 -12.36 -5.60
N ASP A 95 24.18 -13.58 -5.21
CA ASP A 95 25.07 -14.45 -6.00
C ASP A 95 24.37 -14.96 -7.28
N SER A 96 23.02 -15.04 -7.27
CA SER A 96 22.19 -15.47 -8.40
C SER A 96 21.96 -14.39 -9.46
N ILE A 97 22.44 -13.16 -9.28
CA ILE A 97 22.30 -12.04 -10.26
C ILE A 97 22.85 -12.44 -11.65
N ASN A 98 23.86 -13.27 -11.71
CA ASN A 98 24.47 -13.74 -12.94
C ASN A 98 23.62 -14.80 -13.68
N ILE A 99 22.50 -15.26 -13.10
CA ILE A 99 21.61 -16.29 -13.65
C ILE A 99 20.28 -15.62 -14.06
N ASN A 100 20.30 -14.73 -15.01
CA ASN A 100 19.18 -14.18 -15.84
C ASN A 100 17.74 -14.50 -15.36
N LYS A 101 17.37 -14.20 -14.11
CA LYS A 101 15.98 -14.20 -13.66
C LYS A 101 15.55 -12.75 -13.43
N SER A 102 14.76 -12.21 -14.34
CA SER A 102 14.27 -10.83 -14.34
C SER A 102 13.65 -10.39 -12.99
N ASN A 103 13.02 -11.34 -12.29
CA ASN A 103 12.31 -11.06 -11.02
C ASN A 103 13.25 -10.87 -9.81
N ILE A 104 14.41 -11.53 -9.82
CA ILE A 104 15.45 -11.36 -8.79
C ILE A 104 16.03 -9.95 -8.85
N SER A 105 16.25 -9.42 -10.05
CA SER A 105 16.83 -8.09 -10.23
C SER A 105 15.90 -6.97 -9.72
N GLU A 106 14.59 -7.17 -9.77
CA GLU A 106 13.63 -6.17 -9.30
C GLU A 106 13.65 -6.03 -7.77
N ILE A 107 13.80 -7.14 -7.03
CA ILE A 107 13.83 -7.08 -5.56
C ILE A 107 15.05 -6.31 -5.04
N LEU A 108 16.15 -6.32 -5.76
CA LEU A 108 17.37 -5.61 -5.41
C LEU A 108 17.25 -4.07 -5.54
N LYS A 109 16.19 -3.57 -6.17
CA LYS A 109 15.88 -2.14 -6.24
C LYS A 109 15.24 -1.61 -4.96
N PHE A 110 14.74 -2.49 -4.10
CA PHE A 110 14.14 -2.10 -2.83
C PHE A 110 15.23 -1.87 -1.76
N LYS A 111 15.23 -0.69 -1.15
CA LYS A 111 16.17 -0.37 -0.06
C LYS A 111 16.02 -1.32 1.13
N ASP A 112 14.78 -1.76 1.38
CA ASP A 112 14.43 -2.67 2.47
C ASP A 112 15.15 -4.02 2.37
N PHE A 113 15.45 -4.49 1.16
CA PHE A 113 16.23 -5.72 0.95
C PHE A 113 17.60 -5.68 1.65
N TYR A 114 18.22 -4.51 1.79
CA TYR A 114 19.59 -4.36 2.30
C TYR A 114 19.71 -4.30 3.82
N SER A 115 18.60 -4.16 4.56
CA SER A 115 18.57 -4.28 6.01
C SER A 115 17.88 -5.56 6.46
N LEU A 116 18.24 -6.12 7.64
CA LEU A 116 17.59 -7.34 8.13
C LEU A 116 16.11 -7.11 8.44
N ASN A 117 15.80 -6.01 9.12
CA ASN A 117 14.41 -5.68 9.49
C ASN A 117 13.58 -5.36 8.24
N GLY A 118 14.11 -4.51 7.34
CA GLY A 118 13.43 -4.20 6.08
C GLY A 118 13.18 -5.44 5.22
N CYS A 119 14.19 -6.32 5.09
CA CYS A 119 14.04 -7.55 4.31
C CYS A 119 13.01 -8.50 4.95
N ARG A 120 13.00 -8.59 6.31
CA ARG A 120 11.99 -9.35 7.04
C ARG A 120 10.58 -8.81 6.79
N ASP A 121 10.39 -7.51 6.92
CA ASP A 121 9.09 -6.88 6.72
C ASP A 121 8.61 -7.00 5.27
N LEU A 122 9.52 -6.80 4.30
CA LEU A 122 9.18 -6.84 2.88
C LEU A 122 8.82 -8.24 2.41
N LEU A 123 9.57 -9.28 2.84
CA LEU A 123 9.54 -10.60 2.22
C LEU A 123 9.09 -11.74 3.15
N PHE A 124 9.25 -11.60 4.45
CA PHE A 124 8.93 -12.65 5.43
C PHE A 124 7.70 -12.33 6.28
N ASN A 125 7.10 -11.16 6.11
CA ASN A 125 5.83 -10.83 6.75
C ASN A 125 4.68 -11.47 5.95
N ILE A 126 3.93 -12.38 6.61
CA ILE A 126 2.93 -13.22 5.95
C ILE A 126 1.60 -12.47 5.78
N LYS A 127 1.26 -11.57 6.71
CA LYS A 127 -0.02 -10.84 6.69
C LYS A 127 0.09 -9.56 5.86
N GLU A 128 -0.33 -9.65 4.62
CA GLU A 128 -0.40 -8.51 3.71
C GLU A 128 -1.55 -8.69 2.73
N HIS A 129 -2.55 -7.84 2.84
CA HIS A 129 -3.59 -7.71 1.83
C HIS A 129 -3.13 -6.76 0.73
N ARG A 130 -3.34 -7.16 -0.50
CA ARG A 130 -3.08 -6.33 -1.67
C ARG A 130 -4.41 -6.02 -2.35
N PHE A 131 -4.51 -4.83 -2.90
CA PHE A 131 -5.73 -4.33 -3.51
C PHE A 131 -5.51 -4.07 -4.99
N THR A 132 -6.56 -4.24 -5.76
CA THR A 132 -6.70 -3.68 -7.11
C THR A 132 -7.48 -2.38 -7.05
N ILE A 133 -7.35 -1.53 -8.07
CA ILE A 133 -8.13 -0.27 -8.14
C ILE A 133 -9.65 -0.55 -8.15
N PRO A 134 -10.18 -1.56 -8.87
CA PRO A 134 -11.60 -1.93 -8.76
C PRO A 134 -12.04 -2.29 -7.34
N GLN A 135 -11.23 -3.02 -6.57
CA GLN A 135 -11.54 -3.32 -5.16
C GLN A 135 -11.55 -2.07 -4.27
N ILE A 136 -10.68 -1.10 -4.57
CA ILE A 136 -10.72 0.21 -3.89
C ILE A 136 -12.02 0.92 -4.24
N GLU A 137 -12.42 0.97 -5.52
CA GLU A 137 -13.67 1.58 -5.98
C GLU A 137 -14.89 1.00 -5.26
N GLU A 138 -15.02 -0.33 -5.23
CA GLU A 138 -16.07 -1.04 -4.50
C GLU A 138 -16.07 -0.69 -2.99
N SER A 139 -14.88 -0.62 -2.36
CA SER A 139 -14.75 -0.25 -0.95
C SER A 139 -15.21 1.20 -0.69
N LEU A 140 -14.91 2.13 -1.60
CA LEU A 140 -15.35 3.51 -1.48
C LEU A 140 -16.86 3.66 -1.60
N GLU A 141 -17.48 2.93 -2.52
CA GLU A 141 -18.94 2.87 -2.67
C GLU A 141 -19.61 2.34 -1.39
N MET A 142 -19.14 1.19 -0.87
CA MET A 142 -19.67 0.60 0.37
C MET A 142 -19.53 1.52 1.58
N LEU A 143 -18.45 2.30 1.66
CA LEU A 143 -18.16 3.20 2.77
C LEU A 143 -18.69 4.62 2.59
N ASN A 144 -19.40 4.90 1.48
CA ASN A 144 -19.93 6.21 1.13
C ASN A 144 -18.84 7.31 1.13
N LEU A 145 -17.76 7.02 0.43
CA LEU A 145 -16.59 7.90 0.31
C LEU A 145 -16.41 8.36 -1.15
N ASN A 146 -16.14 9.63 -1.34
CA ASN A 146 -15.84 10.22 -2.63
C ASN A 146 -14.32 10.23 -2.86
N PHE A 147 -13.86 9.71 -4.01
CA PHE A 147 -12.43 9.70 -4.38
C PHE A 147 -11.98 11.09 -4.82
N LEU A 148 -10.90 11.59 -4.22
CA LEU A 148 -10.33 12.91 -4.52
C LEU A 148 -9.02 12.86 -5.31
N GLY A 149 -8.47 11.66 -5.54
CA GLY A 149 -7.27 11.47 -6.35
C GLY A 149 -6.14 10.76 -5.63
N PHE A 150 -5.22 10.19 -6.43
CA PHE A 150 -3.99 9.61 -5.94
C PHE A 150 -2.93 10.68 -5.64
N GLU A 151 -2.24 10.54 -4.51
CA GLU A 151 -1.02 11.27 -4.21
C GLU A 151 0.17 10.56 -4.86
N MET A 152 0.77 11.22 -5.84
CA MET A 152 1.88 10.65 -6.62
C MET A 152 3.21 11.23 -6.16
N SER A 153 4.08 10.39 -5.61
CA SER A 153 5.45 10.78 -5.23
C SER A 153 6.33 11.16 -6.44
N LYS A 154 5.98 10.65 -7.64
CA LYS A 154 6.71 10.89 -8.88
C LYS A 154 5.86 11.74 -9.82
N THR A 155 6.19 13.02 -9.96
CA THR A 155 5.46 13.98 -10.82
C THR A 155 5.35 13.53 -12.28
N TRP A 156 6.37 12.82 -12.80
CA TRP A 156 6.36 12.33 -14.17
C TRP A 156 5.25 11.30 -14.45
N VAL A 157 4.85 10.51 -13.44
CA VAL A 157 3.73 9.55 -13.58
C VAL A 157 2.43 10.29 -13.83
N LYS A 158 2.17 11.34 -13.04
CA LYS A 158 0.97 12.18 -13.19
C LYS A 158 0.95 12.89 -14.56
N ASN A 159 2.09 13.37 -15.02
CA ASN A 159 2.21 14.00 -16.33
C ASN A 159 1.92 12.99 -17.45
N ARG A 160 2.55 11.81 -17.38
CA ARG A 160 2.32 10.74 -18.37
C ARG A 160 0.87 10.27 -18.38
N PHE A 161 0.24 10.15 -17.22
CA PHE A 161 -1.18 9.82 -17.11
C PHE A 161 -2.05 10.86 -17.83
N LYS A 162 -1.78 12.17 -17.59
CA LYS A 162 -2.52 13.27 -18.23
C LYS A 162 -2.31 13.37 -19.76
N GLU A 163 -1.12 13.05 -20.24
CA GLU A 163 -0.84 12.98 -21.68
C GLU A 163 -1.73 11.93 -22.39
N ILE A 164 -1.93 10.78 -21.73
CA ILE A 164 -2.75 9.67 -22.25
C ILE A 164 -4.25 9.95 -22.05
N ASN A 165 -4.61 10.63 -20.96
CA ASN A 165 -5.99 10.93 -20.56
C ASN A 165 -6.18 12.45 -20.39
N PRO A 166 -6.30 13.21 -21.49
CA PRO A 166 -6.33 14.68 -21.45
C PRO A 166 -7.64 15.29 -20.92
N GLN A 167 -8.66 14.47 -20.62
CA GLN A 167 -9.93 14.91 -20.09
C GLN A 167 -9.75 15.65 -18.75
N LYS A 168 -10.54 16.71 -18.51
CA LYS A 168 -10.39 17.61 -17.37
C LYS A 168 -10.37 16.85 -16.02
N ASP A 169 -11.26 15.89 -15.85
CA ASP A 169 -11.49 15.18 -14.59
C ASP A 169 -10.85 13.79 -14.54
N SER A 170 -9.97 13.47 -15.50
CA SER A 170 -9.33 12.14 -15.62
C SER A 170 -8.60 11.68 -14.35
N LEU A 171 -8.02 12.61 -13.59
CA LEU A 171 -7.32 12.30 -12.34
C LEU A 171 -8.22 11.74 -11.24
N PHE A 172 -9.54 11.96 -11.34
CA PHE A 172 -10.53 11.47 -10.37
C PHE A 172 -11.22 10.19 -10.86
N SER A 173 -10.84 9.64 -12.00
CA SER A 173 -11.38 8.41 -12.56
C SER A 173 -10.54 7.20 -12.16
N LEU A 174 -11.05 6.37 -11.25
CA LEU A 174 -10.40 5.11 -10.84
C LEU A 174 -10.28 4.15 -12.03
N SER A 175 -11.27 4.06 -12.90
CA SER A 175 -11.21 3.23 -14.11
C SER A 175 -10.03 3.59 -15.03
N LEU A 176 -9.81 4.89 -15.30
CA LEU A 176 -8.66 5.32 -16.11
C LEU A 176 -7.32 5.05 -15.43
N TRP A 177 -7.25 5.16 -14.10
CA TRP A 177 -6.07 4.80 -13.35
C TRP A 177 -5.81 3.28 -13.37
N ASN A 178 -6.85 2.46 -13.31
CA ASN A 178 -6.74 1.02 -13.47
C ASN A 178 -6.14 0.64 -14.84
N ASP A 179 -6.68 1.21 -15.93
CA ASP A 179 -6.16 0.96 -17.28
C ASP A 179 -4.71 1.43 -17.43
N PHE A 180 -4.35 2.52 -16.77
CA PHE A 180 -2.98 3.03 -16.77
C PHE A 180 -2.03 2.11 -16.00
N GLU A 181 -2.41 1.65 -14.80
CA GLU A 181 -1.60 0.72 -13.99
C GLU A 181 -1.40 -0.61 -14.69
N MET A 182 -2.42 -1.18 -15.31
CA MET A 182 -2.32 -2.42 -16.08
C MET A 182 -1.23 -2.34 -17.17
N LYS A 183 -1.08 -1.19 -17.81
CA LYS A 183 -0.05 -0.93 -18.83
C LYS A 183 1.29 -0.48 -18.23
N ASN A 184 1.30 0.01 -17.00
CA ASN A 184 2.46 0.54 -16.29
C ASN A 184 2.54 -0.05 -14.87
N PRO A 185 2.90 -1.34 -14.70
CA PRO A 185 2.81 -2.07 -13.43
C PRO A 185 3.62 -1.45 -12.27
N THR A 186 4.60 -0.60 -12.58
CA THR A 186 5.45 0.07 -11.59
C THR A 186 4.91 1.42 -11.12
N THR A 187 3.69 1.77 -11.50
CA THR A 187 3.05 3.06 -11.13
C THR A 187 3.00 3.24 -9.62
N PHE A 188 2.52 2.23 -8.90
CA PHE A 188 2.29 2.27 -7.46
C PHE A 188 3.23 1.33 -6.67
N THR A 189 4.51 1.28 -7.05
CA THR A 189 5.51 0.37 -6.42
C THR A 189 5.66 0.53 -4.91
N GLY A 190 5.44 1.72 -4.35
CA GLY A 190 5.39 1.91 -2.90
C GLY A 190 4.07 1.42 -2.34
N MET A 191 3.04 2.14 -2.61
CA MET A 191 1.65 1.83 -2.30
C MET A 191 0.73 2.80 -3.07
N TYR A 192 -0.55 2.46 -3.18
CA TYR A 192 -1.58 3.45 -3.44
C TYR A 192 -1.62 4.40 -2.26
N GLN A 193 -1.44 5.68 -2.49
CA GLN A 193 -1.77 6.73 -1.53
C GLN A 193 -2.81 7.62 -2.19
N PHE A 194 -3.95 7.79 -1.55
CA PHE A 194 -5.06 8.54 -2.11
C PHE A 194 -5.88 9.23 -1.04
N TRP A 195 -6.54 10.30 -1.47
CA TRP A 195 -7.46 11.06 -0.63
C TRP A 195 -8.90 10.74 -0.97
N VAL A 196 -9.72 10.71 0.05
CA VAL A 196 -11.17 10.54 -0.04
C VAL A 196 -11.88 11.52 0.88
N GLN A 197 -13.14 11.80 0.58
CA GLN A 197 -14.01 12.63 1.40
C GLN A 197 -15.25 11.85 1.81
N LYS A 198 -15.64 11.94 3.07
CA LYS A 198 -16.90 11.38 3.56
C LYS A 198 -18.08 12.21 3.08
N ILE A 199 -19.05 11.57 2.43
CA ILE A 199 -20.30 12.17 1.95
C ILE A 199 -21.31 12.28 3.10
#